data_06ded0b1c65579ecbeba4816967e025d
#
_entry.id   06ded0b1c65579ecbeba4816967e025d
#
_cell.length_a   1.000
_cell.length_b   1.000
_cell.length_c   1.000
_cell.angle_alpha   90.00
_cell.angle_beta   90.00
_cell.angle_gamma   90.00
#
_symmetry.space_group_name_H-M   'P 1'
#
loop_
_entity.id
_entity.type
_entity.pdbx_description
1 polymer ?
#
loop_
_entity_poly.entity_id
_entity_poly.type
_entity_poly.pdbx_seq_one_letter_code
_entity_poly.pdbx_strand_id
1 'polypeptide(L)'
;MNILITGAKGFAGKNLVANLKNIKDGKNRTRPEIQIDEIFEYDIDSTAEELREYCSKADFVFHLAGINRPKETSEFSGNYGILGDVLNELKSSDNKAPVMLSSSVQATLEGRFAGSEYGKSKLEAENMLFAYEKETGAKALVYRLPNLFGKWCRPNYNSAVATFCNNIAKDLPITVNDPSVELELLYIDDFIFEMLNALEGKETKSGDFCGFSVTHKVTLGEIVELLESFKAQSRTLVMPEIPYNSFAKKLYSTYLSYLPEEKVSIPLKMNSDARGSFTEILKTANCGQFSVNVSNPAITKGQHWHNTKWEFFIVVSGTALIQQREIGTDKVLEFRVSGNKPEAVHMLPGFTHNIINLSETENLVTLMWANEQFDPENPDTFFEVV
;
A
#
# COMPACT_ATOMS: atom_id res chain seq x y z
N MET A 1 -18.68 -19.94 -9.05
CA MET A 1 -18.41 -20.64 -7.76
C MET A 1 -19.00 -19.86 -6.60
N ASN A 2 -19.44 -20.56 -5.58
CA ASN A 2 -19.92 -20.02 -4.32
C ASN A 2 -18.82 -20.11 -3.27
N ILE A 3 -18.50 -19.01 -2.60
CA ILE A 3 -17.37 -18.93 -1.68
C ILE A 3 -17.88 -18.62 -0.27
N LEU A 4 -17.61 -19.51 0.69
CA LEU A 4 -17.90 -19.27 2.09
C LEU A 4 -16.67 -18.68 2.78
N ILE A 5 -16.86 -17.58 3.52
CA ILE A 5 -15.81 -16.92 4.31
C ILE A 5 -16.29 -16.83 5.76
N THR A 6 -15.67 -17.54 6.66
CA THR A 6 -15.90 -17.36 8.10
C THR A 6 -14.96 -16.31 8.65
N GLY A 7 -15.40 -15.49 9.59
CA GLY A 7 -14.66 -14.32 10.05
C GLY A 7 -14.62 -13.19 8.99
N ALA A 8 -15.68 -13.10 8.20
CA ALA A 8 -15.80 -12.16 7.06
C ALA A 8 -15.63 -10.68 7.44
N LYS A 9 -16.03 -10.29 8.67
CA LYS A 9 -15.93 -8.93 9.20
C LYS A 9 -14.59 -8.64 9.88
N GLY A 10 -13.75 -9.67 10.06
CA GLY A 10 -12.39 -9.54 10.58
C GLY A 10 -11.45 -8.84 9.60
N PHE A 11 -10.22 -8.54 10.04
CA PHE A 11 -9.24 -7.82 9.20
C PHE A 11 -8.95 -8.53 7.88
N ALA A 12 -8.59 -9.81 7.91
CA ALA A 12 -8.31 -10.61 6.72
C ALA A 12 -9.58 -10.84 5.89
N GLY A 13 -10.71 -11.21 6.57
CA GLY A 13 -11.99 -11.45 5.92
C GLY A 13 -12.52 -10.25 5.16
N LYS A 14 -12.55 -9.08 5.77
CA LYS A 14 -12.99 -7.83 5.12
C LYS A 14 -12.18 -7.50 3.85
N ASN A 15 -10.86 -7.69 3.89
CA ASN A 15 -10.01 -7.48 2.72
C ASN A 15 -10.29 -8.52 1.62
N LEU A 16 -10.47 -9.81 2.00
CA LEU A 16 -10.78 -10.87 1.06
C LEU A 16 -12.15 -10.64 0.40
N VAL A 17 -13.19 -10.39 1.19
CA VAL A 17 -14.54 -10.09 0.70
C VAL A 17 -14.54 -8.93 -0.30
N ALA A 18 -13.83 -7.83 0.03
CA ALA A 18 -13.74 -6.67 -0.86
C ALA A 18 -13.08 -7.02 -2.21
N ASN A 19 -12.01 -7.83 -2.20
CA ASN A 19 -11.33 -8.26 -3.41
C ASN A 19 -12.18 -9.24 -4.26
N LEU A 20 -12.87 -10.20 -3.62
CA LEU A 20 -13.77 -11.12 -4.31
C LEU A 20 -14.97 -10.38 -4.95
N LYS A 21 -15.54 -9.38 -4.25
CA LYS A 21 -16.58 -8.50 -4.82
C LYS A 21 -16.05 -7.74 -6.03
N ASN A 22 -14.82 -7.25 -6.03
CA ASN A 22 -14.23 -6.61 -7.21
C ASN A 22 -14.09 -7.55 -8.41
N ILE A 23 -13.82 -8.85 -8.18
CA ILE A 23 -13.81 -9.85 -9.24
C ILE A 23 -15.24 -10.14 -9.72
N LYS A 24 -16.17 -10.42 -8.81
CA LYS A 24 -17.59 -10.68 -9.11
C LYS A 24 -18.20 -9.56 -9.95
N ASP A 25 -17.91 -8.30 -9.60
CA ASP A 25 -18.42 -7.10 -10.28
C ASP A 25 -17.66 -6.76 -11.59
N GLY A 26 -16.66 -7.55 -11.99
CA GLY A 26 -15.84 -7.30 -13.18
C GLY A 26 -14.92 -6.08 -13.09
N LYS A 27 -14.71 -5.51 -11.90
CA LYS A 27 -13.78 -4.40 -11.62
C LYS A 27 -12.34 -4.87 -11.63
N ASN A 28 -12.05 -6.05 -11.06
CA ASN A 28 -10.76 -6.70 -11.16
C ASN A 28 -10.77 -7.70 -12.33
N ARG A 29 -9.96 -7.41 -13.36
CA ARG A 29 -9.83 -8.23 -14.57
C ARG A 29 -8.52 -9.03 -14.64
N THR A 30 -7.74 -9.02 -13.56
CA THR A 30 -6.44 -9.73 -13.53
C THR A 30 -6.58 -11.22 -13.24
N ARG A 31 -7.79 -11.69 -12.91
CA ARG A 31 -8.12 -13.08 -12.58
C ARG A 31 -9.34 -13.57 -13.40
N PRO A 32 -9.23 -13.64 -14.74
CA PRO A 32 -10.38 -13.97 -15.62
C PRO A 32 -10.92 -15.38 -15.41
N GLU A 33 -10.11 -16.29 -14.86
CA GLU A 33 -10.50 -17.68 -14.58
C GLU A 33 -11.41 -17.81 -13.34
N ILE A 34 -11.43 -16.81 -12.45
CA ILE A 34 -12.24 -16.83 -11.24
C ILE A 34 -13.63 -16.27 -11.56
N GLN A 35 -14.63 -17.16 -11.59
CA GLN A 35 -16.05 -16.82 -11.78
C GLN A 35 -16.79 -16.99 -10.46
N ILE A 36 -17.30 -15.89 -9.88
CA ILE A 36 -17.95 -15.88 -8.56
C ILE A 36 -19.46 -15.67 -8.74
N ASP A 37 -20.25 -16.64 -8.27
CA ASP A 37 -21.71 -16.54 -8.26
C ASP A 37 -22.18 -15.91 -6.95
N GLU A 38 -21.77 -16.47 -5.79
CA GLU A 38 -22.13 -15.97 -4.46
C GLU A 38 -20.92 -15.89 -3.51
N ILE A 39 -20.98 -14.94 -2.58
CA ILE A 39 -20.03 -14.78 -1.47
C ILE A 39 -20.84 -14.85 -0.19
N PHE A 40 -20.68 -15.92 0.55
CA PHE A 40 -21.34 -16.15 1.84
C PHE A 40 -20.44 -15.61 2.96
N GLU A 41 -20.87 -14.52 3.58
CA GLU A 41 -20.15 -13.85 4.66
C GLU A 41 -20.68 -14.34 6.01
N TYR A 42 -19.95 -15.25 6.66
CA TYR A 42 -20.30 -15.79 7.99
C TYR A 42 -19.44 -15.16 9.08
N ASP A 43 -20.08 -14.63 10.13
CA ASP A 43 -19.40 -13.99 11.25
C ASP A 43 -20.18 -14.17 12.56
N ILE A 44 -19.76 -13.55 13.66
CA ILE A 44 -20.30 -13.70 15.02
C ILE A 44 -21.82 -13.42 15.16
N ASP A 45 -22.38 -12.65 14.25
CA ASP A 45 -23.81 -12.30 14.20
C ASP A 45 -24.60 -13.18 13.23
N SER A 46 -23.96 -14.17 12.60
CA SER A 46 -24.62 -15.16 11.74
C SER A 46 -25.22 -16.31 12.56
N THR A 47 -26.24 -16.97 11.98
CA THR A 47 -26.95 -18.07 12.61
C THR A 47 -26.41 -19.45 12.20
N ALA A 48 -26.77 -20.49 12.96
CA ALA A 48 -26.43 -21.87 12.61
C ALA A 48 -27.14 -22.33 11.34
N GLU A 49 -28.35 -21.83 11.09
CA GLU A 49 -29.10 -22.09 9.85
C GLU A 49 -28.38 -21.54 8.62
N GLU A 50 -27.83 -20.32 8.71
CA GLU A 50 -27.02 -19.71 7.65
C GLU A 50 -25.76 -20.54 7.41
N LEU A 51 -25.07 -21.01 8.47
CA LEU A 51 -23.89 -21.87 8.33
C LEU A 51 -24.22 -23.14 7.54
N ARG A 52 -25.32 -23.81 7.92
CA ARG A 52 -25.78 -25.03 7.23
C ARG A 52 -26.11 -24.75 5.76
N GLU A 53 -26.82 -23.67 5.47
CA GLU A 53 -27.16 -23.30 4.11
C GLU A 53 -25.89 -23.00 3.29
N TYR A 54 -24.98 -22.21 3.83
CA TYR A 54 -23.75 -21.82 3.15
C TYR A 54 -22.83 -23.00 2.89
N CYS A 55 -22.64 -23.87 3.89
CA CYS A 55 -21.84 -25.10 3.75
C CYS A 55 -22.42 -26.04 2.69
N SER A 56 -23.75 -26.14 2.58
CA SER A 56 -24.39 -26.99 1.56
C SER A 56 -24.17 -26.51 0.11
N LYS A 57 -23.87 -25.22 -0.10
CA LYS A 57 -23.74 -24.59 -1.40
C LYS A 57 -22.31 -24.17 -1.76
N ALA A 58 -21.39 -24.17 -0.81
CA ALA A 58 -20.03 -23.67 -1.01
C ALA A 58 -19.23 -24.55 -1.97
N ASP A 59 -18.54 -23.94 -2.92
CA ASP A 59 -17.54 -24.58 -3.77
C ASP A 59 -16.12 -24.41 -3.19
N PHE A 60 -15.93 -23.45 -2.26
CA PHE A 60 -14.67 -23.21 -1.54
C PHE A 60 -14.95 -22.54 -0.19
N VAL A 61 -14.20 -22.90 0.85
CA VAL A 61 -14.32 -22.34 2.19
C VAL A 61 -13.02 -21.66 2.60
N PHE A 62 -13.07 -20.36 2.93
CA PHE A 62 -12.00 -19.66 3.65
C PHE A 62 -12.36 -19.57 5.12
N HIS A 63 -11.69 -20.35 5.96
CA HIS A 63 -11.87 -20.30 7.40
C HIS A 63 -10.88 -19.30 8.02
N LEU A 64 -11.34 -18.04 8.17
CA LEU A 64 -10.57 -16.92 8.73
C LEU A 64 -11.03 -16.56 10.14
N ALA A 65 -12.12 -17.14 10.62
CA ALA A 65 -12.59 -16.97 11.99
C ALA A 65 -11.54 -17.40 13.00
N GLY A 66 -11.38 -16.62 14.05
CA GLY A 66 -10.45 -16.97 15.13
C GLY A 66 -10.40 -15.94 16.24
N ILE A 67 -10.13 -16.39 17.44
CA ILE A 67 -10.02 -15.60 18.66
C ILE A 67 -8.53 -15.38 18.95
N ASN A 68 -8.08 -14.12 18.87
CA ASN A 68 -6.68 -13.75 19.08
C ASN A 68 -6.41 -13.18 20.49
N ARG A 69 -7.40 -12.52 21.10
CA ARG A 69 -7.32 -11.91 22.43
C ARG A 69 -8.59 -12.22 23.23
N PRO A 70 -8.69 -13.40 23.81
CA PRO A 70 -9.80 -13.79 24.65
C PRO A 70 -9.73 -13.04 26.01
N LYS A 71 -10.85 -12.98 26.71
CA LYS A 71 -10.89 -12.55 28.10
C LYS A 71 -10.38 -13.65 29.03
N GLU A 72 -10.76 -14.87 28.73
CA GLU A 72 -10.37 -16.10 29.45
C GLU A 72 -9.62 -17.04 28.49
N THR A 73 -8.57 -17.69 28.97
CA THR A 73 -7.78 -18.65 28.17
C THR A 73 -8.63 -19.77 27.56
N SER A 74 -9.68 -20.18 28.23
CA SER A 74 -10.63 -21.20 27.77
C SER A 74 -11.35 -20.83 26.48
N GLU A 75 -11.50 -19.54 26.16
CA GLU A 75 -12.15 -19.07 24.94
C GLU A 75 -11.32 -19.41 23.68
N PHE A 76 -10.04 -19.74 23.81
CA PHE A 76 -9.24 -20.22 22.66
C PHE A 76 -9.80 -21.51 22.06
N SER A 77 -10.59 -22.27 22.79
CA SER A 77 -11.30 -23.44 22.24
C SER A 77 -12.22 -23.08 21.06
N GLY A 78 -12.69 -21.82 20.99
CA GLY A 78 -13.45 -21.32 19.85
C GLY A 78 -12.67 -21.37 18.52
N ASN A 79 -11.33 -21.36 18.54
CA ASN A 79 -10.53 -21.44 17.30
C ASN A 79 -10.70 -22.77 16.55
N TYR A 80 -10.89 -23.88 17.25
CA TYR A 80 -11.16 -25.17 16.64
C TYR A 80 -12.66 -25.55 16.71
N GLY A 81 -13.42 -24.98 17.65
CA GLY A 81 -14.86 -25.20 17.75
C GLY A 81 -15.62 -24.72 16.50
N ILE A 82 -15.41 -23.47 16.10
CA ILE A 82 -16.04 -22.91 14.89
C ILE A 82 -15.62 -23.69 13.63
N LEU A 83 -14.35 -24.12 13.54
CA LEU A 83 -13.92 -24.98 12.44
C LEU A 83 -14.67 -26.31 12.47
N GLY A 84 -14.82 -26.91 13.65
CA GLY A 84 -15.57 -28.17 13.85
C GLY A 84 -17.00 -28.05 13.34
N ASP A 85 -17.70 -26.95 13.64
CA ASP A 85 -19.05 -26.70 13.16
C ASP A 85 -19.09 -26.62 11.60
N VAL A 86 -18.16 -25.91 10.98
CA VAL A 86 -18.03 -25.85 9.51
C VAL A 86 -17.83 -27.24 8.91
N LEU A 87 -16.87 -28.01 9.44
CA LEU A 87 -16.56 -29.35 8.92
C LEU A 87 -17.71 -30.33 9.10
N ASN A 88 -18.46 -30.23 10.22
CA ASN A 88 -19.65 -31.05 10.47
C ASN A 88 -20.78 -30.72 9.49
N GLU A 89 -21.04 -29.44 9.19
CA GLU A 89 -22.08 -29.04 8.23
C GLU A 89 -21.69 -29.44 6.79
N LEU A 90 -20.40 -29.33 6.42
CA LEU A 90 -19.92 -29.85 5.13
C LEU A 90 -20.13 -31.38 5.00
N LYS A 91 -19.80 -32.15 6.05
CA LYS A 91 -20.07 -33.59 6.08
C LYS A 91 -21.55 -33.91 5.97
N SER A 92 -22.39 -33.20 6.73
CA SER A 92 -23.83 -33.43 6.77
C SER A 92 -24.50 -33.17 5.42
N SER A 93 -23.92 -32.32 4.58
CA SER A 93 -24.39 -32.03 3.23
C SER A 93 -23.65 -32.82 2.13
N ASP A 94 -22.77 -33.75 2.50
CA ASP A 94 -21.88 -34.49 1.58
C ASP A 94 -21.07 -33.56 0.65
N ASN A 95 -20.74 -32.34 1.15
CA ASN A 95 -20.00 -31.36 0.40
C ASN A 95 -18.48 -31.49 0.68
N LYS A 96 -17.68 -31.71 -0.37
CA LYS A 96 -16.22 -31.86 -0.33
C LYS A 96 -15.47 -30.61 -0.81
N ALA A 97 -16.06 -29.42 -0.64
CA ALA A 97 -15.41 -28.18 -0.98
C ALA A 97 -14.03 -28.05 -0.29
N PRO A 98 -12.99 -27.60 -0.98
CA PRO A 98 -11.72 -27.29 -0.37
C PRO A 98 -11.88 -26.34 0.81
N VAL A 99 -11.15 -26.59 1.91
CA VAL A 99 -11.16 -25.74 3.10
C VAL A 99 -9.78 -25.15 3.33
N MET A 100 -9.69 -23.82 3.24
CA MET A 100 -8.52 -23.05 3.64
C MET A 100 -8.63 -22.68 5.11
N LEU A 101 -7.62 -23.01 5.91
CA LEU A 101 -7.50 -22.64 7.32
C LEU A 101 -6.42 -21.57 7.52
N SER A 102 -6.80 -20.44 8.10
CA SER A 102 -5.86 -19.44 8.62
C SER A 102 -5.31 -19.92 9.99
N SER A 103 -4.21 -20.67 9.96
CA SER A 103 -3.44 -21.02 11.15
C SER A 103 -2.44 -19.91 11.50
N SER A 104 -1.46 -20.20 12.33
CA SER A 104 -0.45 -19.24 12.79
C SER A 104 0.92 -19.91 12.89
N VAL A 105 1.99 -19.15 12.66
CA VAL A 105 3.35 -19.58 12.97
C VAL A 105 3.51 -20.00 14.45
N GLN A 106 2.64 -19.53 15.34
CA GLN A 106 2.63 -19.96 16.75
C GLN A 106 2.22 -21.42 16.95
N ALA A 107 1.53 -22.04 15.97
CA ALA A 107 1.17 -23.45 16.00
C ALA A 107 2.37 -24.42 15.94
N THR A 108 3.57 -23.93 15.60
CA THR A 108 4.81 -24.71 15.71
C THR A 108 5.16 -25.07 17.14
N LEU A 109 4.73 -24.27 18.11
CA LEU A 109 5.09 -24.38 19.55
C LEU A 109 6.60 -24.40 19.80
N GLU A 110 7.38 -23.83 18.89
CA GLU A 110 8.84 -23.79 18.95
C GLU A 110 9.37 -22.42 19.40
N GLY A 111 10.56 -22.39 19.99
CA GLY A 111 11.26 -21.18 20.39
C GLY A 111 10.39 -20.29 21.30
N ARG A 112 10.18 -19.02 20.90
CA ARG A 112 9.36 -18.06 21.66
C ARG A 112 7.88 -18.43 21.76
N PHE A 113 7.43 -19.39 20.97
CA PHE A 113 6.04 -19.86 20.95
C PHE A 113 5.80 -21.12 21.80
N ALA A 114 6.86 -21.68 22.41
CA ALA A 114 6.73 -22.79 23.33
C ALA A 114 5.77 -22.41 24.47
N GLY A 115 4.71 -23.20 24.64
CA GLY A 115 3.69 -22.93 25.66
C GLY A 115 2.59 -21.93 25.29
N SER A 116 2.57 -21.42 24.05
CA SER A 116 1.49 -20.53 23.57
C SER A 116 0.14 -21.27 23.56
N GLU A 117 -0.81 -20.86 24.40
CA GLU A 117 -2.18 -21.41 24.40
C GLU A 117 -2.89 -21.11 23.09
N TYR A 118 -2.67 -19.93 22.51
CA TYR A 118 -3.14 -19.59 21.17
C TYR A 118 -2.52 -20.54 20.13
N GLY A 119 -1.21 -20.78 20.20
CA GLY A 119 -0.52 -21.72 19.32
C GLY A 119 -1.09 -23.13 19.40
N LYS A 120 -1.36 -23.63 20.64
CA LYS A 120 -2.00 -24.94 20.86
C LYS A 120 -3.39 -25.03 20.22
N SER A 121 -4.20 -23.98 20.38
CA SER A 121 -5.55 -23.94 19.77
C SER A 121 -5.51 -23.94 18.24
N LYS A 122 -4.51 -23.28 17.64
CA LYS A 122 -4.32 -23.32 16.19
C LYS A 122 -3.81 -24.67 15.70
N LEU A 123 -2.89 -25.30 16.44
CA LEU A 123 -2.41 -26.67 16.15
C LEU A 123 -3.55 -27.68 16.19
N GLU A 124 -4.46 -27.57 17.17
CA GLU A 124 -5.63 -28.44 17.25
C GLU A 124 -6.56 -28.28 16.03
N ALA A 125 -6.76 -27.04 15.57
CA ALA A 125 -7.51 -26.77 14.34
C ALA A 125 -6.81 -27.36 13.09
N GLU A 126 -5.47 -27.31 13.00
CA GLU A 126 -4.71 -27.97 11.93
C GLU A 126 -4.94 -29.48 11.93
N ASN A 127 -4.80 -30.13 13.11
CA ASN A 127 -5.02 -31.57 13.26
C ASN A 127 -6.45 -31.97 12.86
N MET A 128 -7.42 -31.20 13.27
CA MET A 128 -8.84 -31.41 12.91
C MET A 128 -9.07 -31.34 11.41
N LEU A 129 -8.50 -30.36 10.72
CA LEU A 129 -8.66 -30.21 9.29
C LEU A 129 -7.94 -31.32 8.50
N PHE A 130 -6.74 -31.74 8.91
CA PHE A 130 -6.05 -32.85 8.29
C PHE A 130 -6.77 -34.20 8.53
N ALA A 131 -7.39 -34.39 9.70
CA ALA A 131 -8.22 -35.56 9.97
C ALA A 131 -9.47 -35.59 9.06
N TYR A 132 -10.09 -34.41 8.86
CA TYR A 132 -11.22 -34.26 7.95
C TYR A 132 -10.83 -34.57 6.49
N GLU A 133 -9.69 -34.06 6.00
CA GLU A 133 -9.15 -34.40 4.68
C GLU A 133 -8.98 -35.91 4.50
N LYS A 134 -8.36 -36.56 5.46
CA LYS A 134 -8.13 -38.03 5.45
C LYS A 134 -9.43 -38.81 5.44
N GLU A 135 -10.44 -38.34 6.15
CA GLU A 135 -11.75 -39.02 6.25
C GLU A 135 -12.60 -38.86 5.00
N THR A 136 -12.65 -37.65 4.45
CA THR A 136 -13.61 -37.29 3.39
C THR A 136 -13.00 -37.21 2.00
N GLY A 137 -11.68 -37.03 1.91
CA GLY A 137 -10.97 -36.73 0.67
C GLY A 137 -11.14 -35.28 0.19
N ALA A 138 -11.74 -34.38 1.01
CA ALA A 138 -11.80 -32.96 0.73
C ALA A 138 -10.40 -32.34 0.90
N LYS A 139 -10.04 -31.37 0.06
CA LYS A 139 -8.70 -30.75 0.07
C LYS A 139 -8.55 -29.80 1.27
N ALA A 140 -7.52 -30.01 2.08
CA ALA A 140 -7.11 -29.13 3.17
C ALA A 140 -5.98 -28.19 2.72
N LEU A 141 -6.12 -26.89 3.02
CA LEU A 141 -5.14 -25.86 2.72
C LEU A 141 -4.80 -25.09 4.01
N VAL A 142 -3.77 -25.52 4.71
CA VAL A 142 -3.37 -24.96 5.99
C VAL A 142 -2.27 -23.93 5.80
N TYR A 143 -2.54 -22.67 6.16
CA TYR A 143 -1.58 -21.56 6.10
C TYR A 143 -1.18 -21.11 7.51
N ARG A 144 0.07 -21.31 7.90
CA ARG A 144 0.64 -20.74 9.14
C ARG A 144 1.03 -19.30 8.93
N LEU A 145 0.11 -18.38 9.23
CA LEU A 145 0.27 -16.96 9.00
C LEU A 145 1.32 -16.35 9.95
N PRO A 146 2.28 -15.56 9.43
CA PRO A 146 3.03 -14.61 10.23
C PRO A 146 2.16 -13.40 10.62
N ASN A 147 2.75 -12.35 11.19
CA ASN A 147 2.00 -11.15 11.53
C ASN A 147 1.49 -10.43 10.27
N LEU A 148 0.18 -10.33 10.12
CA LEU A 148 -0.46 -9.60 9.03
C LEU A 148 -0.46 -8.09 9.31
N PHE A 149 -0.25 -7.28 8.27
CA PHE A 149 -0.40 -5.83 8.31
C PHE A 149 -1.02 -5.28 7.02
N GLY A 150 -1.62 -4.10 7.09
CA GLY A 150 -2.23 -3.44 5.95
C GLY A 150 -3.44 -2.59 6.33
N LYS A 151 -4.10 -2.04 5.32
CA LYS A 151 -5.32 -1.24 5.46
C LYS A 151 -6.42 -1.99 6.22
N TRP A 152 -7.18 -1.26 7.06
CA TRP A 152 -8.31 -1.75 7.87
C TRP A 152 -7.94 -2.69 9.04
N CYS A 153 -6.66 -2.89 9.34
CA CYS A 153 -6.26 -3.59 10.54
C CYS A 153 -6.59 -2.73 11.77
N ARG A 154 -7.20 -3.33 12.80
CA ARG A 154 -7.59 -2.60 14.01
C ARG A 154 -6.36 -2.20 14.83
N PRO A 155 -6.11 -0.89 15.06
CA PRO A 155 -5.02 -0.44 15.92
C PRO A 155 -5.32 -0.75 17.39
N ASN A 156 -4.27 -0.79 18.22
CA ASN A 156 -4.36 -1.07 19.66
C ASN A 156 -5.05 -2.40 20.00
N TYR A 157 -4.92 -3.38 19.10
CA TYR A 157 -5.49 -4.70 19.29
C TYR A 157 -4.43 -5.80 19.18
N ASN A 158 -4.05 -6.22 17.97
CA ASN A 158 -3.13 -7.36 17.78
C ASN A 158 -2.03 -7.11 16.72
N SER A 159 -1.82 -5.89 16.31
CA SER A 159 -0.80 -5.52 15.32
C SER A 159 -0.01 -4.31 15.80
N ALA A 160 1.29 -4.49 16.01
CA ALA A 160 2.20 -3.38 16.29
C ALA A 160 2.22 -2.39 15.12
N VAL A 161 2.28 -2.88 13.86
CA VAL A 161 2.29 -2.04 12.66
C VAL A 161 1.04 -1.16 12.60
N ALA A 162 -0.16 -1.74 12.78
CA ALA A 162 -1.41 -0.97 12.79
C ALA A 162 -1.44 0.09 13.90
N THR A 163 -0.94 -0.26 15.09
CA THR A 163 -0.86 0.64 16.23
C THR A 163 0.10 1.79 15.96
N PHE A 164 1.29 1.50 15.44
CA PHE A 164 2.29 2.53 15.14
C PHE A 164 1.82 3.45 14.00
N CYS A 165 1.27 2.88 12.91
CA CYS A 165 0.69 3.67 11.82
C CYS A 165 -0.39 4.63 12.32
N ASN A 166 -1.37 4.12 13.10
CA ASN A 166 -2.45 4.94 13.65
C ASN A 166 -1.93 6.03 14.58
N ASN A 167 -1.02 5.68 15.50
CA ASN A 167 -0.56 6.62 16.51
C ASN A 167 0.32 7.70 15.89
N ILE A 168 1.27 7.36 15.02
CA ILE A 168 2.13 8.33 14.34
C ILE A 168 1.31 9.24 13.41
N ALA A 169 0.32 8.68 12.68
CA ALA A 169 -0.57 9.48 11.85
C ALA A 169 -1.38 10.52 12.64
N LYS A 170 -1.73 10.20 13.89
CA LYS A 170 -2.55 11.04 14.78
C LYS A 170 -1.73 11.82 15.81
N ASP A 171 -0.41 11.88 15.70
CA ASP A 171 0.50 12.50 16.67
C ASP A 171 0.36 11.95 18.11
N LEU A 172 -0.05 10.69 18.22
CA LEU A 172 -0.13 10.00 19.50
C LEU A 172 1.22 9.31 19.83
N PRO A 173 1.56 9.16 21.11
CA PRO A 173 2.79 8.49 21.51
C PRO A 173 2.79 7.00 21.12
N ILE A 174 3.97 6.50 20.80
CA ILE A 174 4.24 5.07 20.64
C ILE A 174 5.26 4.63 21.70
N THR A 175 5.22 3.36 22.07
CA THR A 175 6.19 2.76 22.98
C THR A 175 6.83 1.57 22.27
N VAL A 176 8.16 1.59 22.17
CA VAL A 176 8.97 0.48 21.67
C VAL A 176 9.94 0.09 22.77
N ASN A 177 9.67 -1.05 23.41
CA ASN A 177 10.50 -1.50 24.54
C ASN A 177 11.88 -1.95 24.08
N ASP A 178 11.95 -2.63 22.94
CA ASP A 178 13.19 -3.09 22.32
C ASP A 178 13.10 -2.92 20.81
N PRO A 179 13.79 -1.92 20.22
CA PRO A 179 13.75 -1.66 18.79
C PRO A 179 14.43 -2.75 17.95
N SER A 180 15.26 -3.62 18.55
CA SER A 180 15.95 -4.70 17.82
C SER A 180 15.08 -5.94 17.58
N VAL A 181 13.88 -6.00 18.17
CA VAL A 181 12.97 -7.15 17.97
C VAL A 181 12.55 -7.26 16.51
N GLU A 182 12.95 -8.35 15.88
CA GLU A 182 12.58 -8.69 14.50
C GLU A 182 11.18 -9.30 14.44
N LEU A 183 10.39 -8.83 13.51
CA LEU A 183 9.08 -9.36 13.14
C LEU A 183 9.11 -9.92 11.73
N GLU A 184 8.48 -11.07 11.53
CA GLU A 184 8.12 -11.53 10.20
C GLU A 184 6.70 -11.04 9.89
N LEU A 185 6.58 -10.28 8.81
CA LEU A 185 5.37 -9.56 8.42
C LEU A 185 4.89 -10.01 7.04
N LEU A 186 3.59 -10.22 6.91
CA LEU A 186 2.91 -10.48 5.64
C LEU A 186 1.95 -9.33 5.33
N TYR A 187 2.13 -8.71 4.17
CA TYR A 187 1.23 -7.64 3.72
C TYR A 187 -0.13 -8.20 3.29
N ILE A 188 -1.18 -7.51 3.64
CA ILE A 188 -2.55 -7.99 3.42
C ILE A 188 -2.86 -8.29 1.94
N ASP A 189 -2.35 -7.49 1.01
CA ASP A 189 -2.63 -7.74 -0.41
C ASP A 189 -1.78 -8.91 -0.97
N ASP A 190 -0.61 -9.22 -0.39
CA ASP A 190 0.13 -10.46 -0.69
C ASP A 190 -0.60 -11.69 -0.16
N PHE A 191 -1.20 -11.59 1.03
CA PHE A 191 -2.11 -12.62 1.55
C PHE A 191 -3.29 -12.84 0.60
N ILE A 192 -3.98 -11.78 0.19
CA ILE A 192 -5.11 -11.87 -0.74
C ILE A 192 -4.69 -12.49 -2.08
N PHE A 193 -3.52 -12.10 -2.61
CA PHE A 193 -3.00 -12.67 -3.84
C PHE A 193 -2.86 -14.19 -3.76
N GLU A 194 -2.35 -14.71 -2.64
CA GLU A 194 -2.23 -16.16 -2.40
C GLU A 194 -3.60 -16.82 -2.21
N MET A 195 -4.57 -16.17 -1.56
CA MET A 195 -5.94 -16.69 -1.44
C MET A 195 -6.60 -16.85 -2.82
N LEU A 196 -6.36 -15.91 -3.73
CA LEU A 196 -6.83 -16.03 -5.11
C LEU A 196 -6.10 -17.14 -5.89
N ASN A 197 -4.81 -17.35 -5.63
CA ASN A 197 -4.08 -18.52 -6.17
C ASN A 197 -4.68 -19.83 -5.67
N ALA A 198 -5.06 -19.91 -4.39
CA ALA A 198 -5.71 -21.09 -3.82
C ALA A 198 -7.07 -21.39 -4.49
N LEU A 199 -7.87 -20.37 -4.83
CA LEU A 199 -9.11 -20.55 -5.60
C LEU A 199 -8.86 -21.13 -7.00
N GLU A 200 -7.74 -20.77 -7.63
CA GLU A 200 -7.34 -21.27 -8.95
C GLU A 200 -6.63 -22.65 -8.87
N GLY A 201 -6.45 -23.22 -7.66
CA GLY A 201 -5.69 -24.46 -7.46
C GLY A 201 -4.17 -24.28 -7.69
N LYS A 202 -3.66 -23.05 -7.56
CA LYS A 202 -2.25 -22.66 -7.75
C LYS A 202 -1.61 -22.23 -6.44
N GLU A 203 -2.09 -22.76 -5.33
CA GLU A 203 -1.56 -22.46 -4.00
C GLU A 203 -0.06 -22.75 -3.87
N THR A 204 0.66 -21.88 -3.15
CA THR A 204 2.09 -22.08 -2.84
C THR A 204 2.24 -23.19 -1.81
N LYS A 205 2.82 -24.33 -2.19
CA LYS A 205 3.03 -25.49 -1.31
C LYS A 205 4.36 -25.42 -0.56
N SER A 206 4.34 -25.87 0.70
CA SER A 206 5.49 -26.04 1.58
C SER A 206 5.31 -27.31 2.43
N GLY A 207 5.62 -28.47 1.86
CA GLY A 207 5.31 -29.77 2.45
C GLY A 207 3.79 -29.99 2.53
N ASP A 208 3.31 -30.35 3.72
CA ASP A 208 1.88 -30.53 3.99
C ASP A 208 1.14 -29.20 4.19
N PHE A 209 1.87 -28.10 4.29
CA PHE A 209 1.34 -26.76 4.49
C PHE A 209 1.34 -25.92 3.20
N CYS A 210 0.61 -24.84 3.23
CA CYS A 210 0.70 -23.78 2.25
C CYS A 210 1.50 -22.60 2.81
N GLY A 211 2.10 -21.81 1.92
CA GLY A 211 2.98 -20.70 2.29
C GLY A 211 2.73 -19.45 1.47
N PHE A 212 3.64 -18.49 1.58
CA PHE A 212 3.60 -17.22 0.88
C PHE A 212 4.91 -16.98 0.16
N SER A 213 4.86 -16.47 -1.05
CA SER A 213 6.04 -16.17 -1.85
C SER A 213 6.81 -14.93 -1.34
N VAL A 214 6.15 -14.04 -0.60
CA VAL A 214 6.74 -12.79 -0.11
C VAL A 214 6.34 -12.57 1.35
N THR A 215 7.33 -12.51 2.23
CA THR A 215 7.23 -11.98 3.60
C THR A 215 8.36 -10.98 3.83
N HIS A 216 8.26 -10.17 4.88
CA HIS A 216 9.25 -9.17 5.22
C HIS A 216 9.74 -9.39 6.66
N LYS A 217 11.06 -9.50 6.83
CA LYS A 217 11.71 -9.52 8.14
C LYS A 217 12.25 -8.13 8.42
N VAL A 218 11.74 -7.50 9.46
CA VAL A 218 12.07 -6.12 9.82
C VAL A 218 12.03 -5.97 11.33
N THR A 219 12.84 -5.06 11.86
CA THR A 219 12.85 -4.74 13.28
C THR A 219 11.79 -3.69 13.62
N LEU A 220 11.39 -3.63 14.89
CA LEU A 220 10.48 -2.58 15.37
C LEU A 220 11.08 -1.18 15.17
N GLY A 221 12.39 -1.03 15.31
CA GLY A 221 13.10 0.23 15.05
C GLY A 221 12.96 0.69 13.61
N GLU A 222 13.26 -0.19 12.64
CA GLU A 222 13.11 0.10 11.20
C GLU A 222 11.69 0.53 10.83
N ILE A 223 10.68 -0.12 11.42
CA ILE A 223 9.27 0.27 11.19
C ILE A 223 9.03 1.71 11.67
N VAL A 224 9.51 2.07 12.85
CA VAL A 224 9.33 3.41 13.42
C VAL A 224 10.07 4.46 12.62
N GLU A 225 11.33 4.22 12.25
CA GLU A 225 12.14 5.13 11.43
C GLU A 225 11.45 5.44 10.09
N LEU A 226 10.94 4.41 9.40
CA LEU A 226 10.18 4.59 8.18
C LEU A 226 8.92 5.43 8.41
N LEU A 227 8.13 5.12 9.44
CA LEU A 227 6.89 5.85 9.72
C LEU A 227 7.14 7.33 10.09
N GLU A 228 8.20 7.64 10.83
CA GLU A 228 8.58 9.03 11.11
C GLU A 228 9.03 9.77 9.83
N SER A 229 9.75 9.08 8.93
CA SER A 229 10.09 9.64 7.62
C SER A 229 8.84 9.94 6.77
N PHE A 230 7.84 9.06 6.81
CA PHE A 230 6.57 9.25 6.11
C PHE A 230 5.79 10.45 6.67
N LYS A 231 5.75 10.57 8.00
CA LYS A 231 5.14 11.71 8.68
C LYS A 231 5.80 13.03 8.28
N ALA A 232 7.12 13.05 8.15
CA ALA A 232 7.88 14.24 7.78
C ALA A 232 7.54 14.74 6.36
N GLN A 233 7.09 13.89 5.46
CA GLN A 233 6.77 14.19 4.06
C GLN A 233 5.81 15.37 3.92
N SER A 234 4.78 15.47 4.76
CA SER A 234 3.80 16.56 4.71
C SER A 234 4.41 17.96 4.93
N ARG A 235 5.55 18.03 5.62
CA ARG A 235 6.27 19.27 5.92
C ARG A 235 7.42 19.52 4.96
N THR A 236 8.17 18.46 4.62
CA THR A 236 9.38 18.57 3.79
C THR A 236 9.09 18.49 2.31
N LEU A 237 7.94 17.96 1.92
CA LEU A 237 7.55 17.57 0.56
C LEU A 237 8.45 16.46 -0.04
N VAL A 238 9.38 15.90 0.74
CA VAL A 238 10.28 14.84 0.30
C VAL A 238 9.53 13.51 0.30
N MET A 239 9.36 12.94 -0.89
CA MET A 239 8.75 11.62 -1.06
C MET A 239 9.68 10.55 -0.47
N PRO A 240 9.15 9.62 0.34
CA PRO A 240 9.94 8.51 0.85
C PRO A 240 10.42 7.60 -0.28
N GLU A 241 11.55 6.93 -0.07
CA GLU A 241 12.01 5.88 -0.98
C GLU A 241 11.13 4.65 -0.85
N ILE A 242 10.34 4.38 -1.88
CA ILE A 242 9.35 3.30 -1.90
C ILE A 242 9.57 2.39 -3.14
N PRO A 243 10.68 1.65 -3.24
CA PRO A 243 10.95 0.78 -4.36
C PRO A 243 9.79 -0.19 -4.62
N TYR A 244 9.64 -0.60 -5.88
CA TYR A 244 8.57 -1.52 -6.25
C TYR A 244 8.60 -2.80 -5.40
N ASN A 245 7.44 -3.20 -4.88
CA ASN A 245 7.24 -4.37 -4.02
C ASN A 245 8.05 -4.38 -2.70
N SER A 246 8.64 -3.26 -2.29
CA SER A 246 9.38 -3.15 -1.03
C SER A 246 8.45 -3.12 0.19
N PHE A 247 9.02 -3.45 1.36
CA PHE A 247 8.33 -3.26 2.64
C PHE A 247 7.93 -1.79 2.84
N ALA A 248 8.84 -0.86 2.55
CA ALA A 248 8.59 0.58 2.68
C ALA A 248 7.35 1.03 1.88
N LYS A 249 7.18 0.57 0.63
CA LYS A 249 5.99 0.87 -0.18
C LYS A 249 4.69 0.36 0.48
N LYS A 250 4.71 -0.87 0.96
CA LYS A 250 3.56 -1.51 1.61
C LYS A 250 3.21 -0.84 2.95
N LEU A 251 4.26 -0.48 3.71
CA LEU A 251 4.10 0.25 4.98
C LEU A 251 3.58 1.68 4.75
N TYR A 252 4.08 2.38 3.72
CA TYR A 252 3.59 3.72 3.38
C TYR A 252 2.10 3.70 3.01
N SER A 253 1.68 2.75 2.15
CA SER A 253 0.27 2.56 1.82
C SER A 253 -0.59 2.27 3.06
N THR A 254 -0.05 1.47 3.99
CA THR A 254 -0.70 1.19 5.27
C THR A 254 -0.82 2.44 6.11
N TYR A 255 0.28 3.21 6.28
CA TYR A 255 0.30 4.47 7.03
C TYR A 255 -0.73 5.47 6.50
N LEU A 256 -0.78 5.68 5.19
CA LEU A 256 -1.75 6.59 4.56
C LEU A 256 -3.20 6.21 4.88
N SER A 257 -3.50 4.91 5.01
CA SER A 257 -4.85 4.44 5.36
C SER A 257 -5.31 4.78 6.79
N TYR A 258 -4.39 5.27 7.64
CA TYR A 258 -4.66 5.72 9.01
C TYR A 258 -4.64 7.24 9.17
N LEU A 259 -4.35 8.00 8.10
CA LEU A 259 -4.37 9.47 8.19
C LEU A 259 -5.76 9.95 8.59
N PRO A 260 -5.87 10.82 9.60
CA PRO A 260 -7.11 11.47 9.91
C PRO A 260 -7.47 12.49 8.81
N GLU A 261 -8.75 12.79 8.65
CA GLU A 261 -9.29 13.59 7.54
C GLU A 261 -8.57 14.93 7.35
N GLU A 262 -8.26 15.61 8.45
CA GLU A 262 -7.58 16.91 8.45
C GLU A 262 -6.12 16.86 7.96
N LYS A 263 -5.51 15.67 7.86
CA LYS A 263 -4.14 15.47 7.36
C LYS A 263 -4.07 14.89 5.94
N VAL A 264 -5.21 14.62 5.33
CA VAL A 264 -5.25 14.09 3.95
C VAL A 264 -4.86 15.17 2.94
N SER A 265 -5.19 16.43 3.21
CA SER A 265 -4.82 17.59 2.37
C SER A 265 -3.64 18.33 2.98
N ILE A 266 -2.63 18.60 2.16
CA ILE A 266 -1.42 19.34 2.56
C ILE A 266 -1.41 20.67 1.83
N PRO A 267 -1.49 21.83 2.55
CA PRO A 267 -1.36 23.14 1.93
C PRO A 267 0.07 23.36 1.43
N LEU A 268 0.22 23.71 0.16
CA LEU A 268 1.51 24.02 -0.43
C LEU A 268 1.83 25.52 -0.28
N LYS A 269 3.10 25.84 0.01
CA LYS A 269 3.57 27.22 0.08
C LYS A 269 3.71 27.80 -1.32
N MET A 270 2.89 28.79 -1.64
CA MET A 270 2.99 29.53 -2.88
C MET A 270 3.84 30.80 -2.67
N ASN A 271 4.96 30.90 -3.35
CA ASN A 271 5.81 32.10 -3.37
C ASN A 271 5.36 32.99 -4.54
N SER A 272 4.81 34.18 -4.25
CA SER A 272 4.22 35.08 -5.26
C SER A 272 4.90 36.44 -5.29
N ASP A 273 5.09 36.98 -6.48
CA ASP A 273 5.53 38.37 -6.75
C ASP A 273 4.79 38.98 -7.95
N ALA A 274 5.20 40.14 -8.44
CA ALA A 274 4.57 40.80 -9.58
C ALA A 274 4.63 39.99 -10.90
N ARG A 275 5.52 39.03 -10.99
CA ARG A 275 5.70 38.17 -12.17
C ARG A 275 4.78 36.96 -12.17
N GLY A 276 4.12 36.64 -11.03
CA GLY A 276 3.25 35.48 -10.85
C GLY A 276 3.64 34.67 -9.60
N SER A 277 3.59 33.34 -9.67
CA SER A 277 3.90 32.49 -8.51
C SER A 277 4.79 31.29 -8.85
N PHE A 278 5.44 30.75 -7.82
CA PHE A 278 6.21 29.52 -7.85
C PHE A 278 5.86 28.66 -6.63
N THR A 279 5.52 27.39 -6.86
CA THR A 279 5.11 26.47 -5.80
C THR A 279 5.83 25.15 -5.96
N GLU A 280 6.58 24.74 -4.94
CA GLU A 280 7.12 23.38 -4.85
C GLU A 280 5.98 22.39 -4.59
N ILE A 281 5.95 21.29 -5.34
CA ILE A 281 4.89 20.27 -5.24
C ILE A 281 5.40 19.06 -4.48
N LEU A 282 6.55 18.53 -4.89
CA LEU A 282 7.22 17.40 -4.24
C LEU A 282 8.72 17.43 -4.52
N LYS A 283 9.45 16.77 -3.64
CA LYS A 283 10.90 16.52 -3.73
C LYS A 283 11.18 15.03 -3.59
N THR A 284 12.31 14.60 -4.11
CA THR A 284 12.81 13.24 -3.89
C THR A 284 14.12 13.28 -3.12
N ALA A 285 14.42 12.27 -2.34
CA ALA A 285 15.64 12.26 -1.51
C ALA A 285 16.92 12.27 -2.37
N ASN A 286 16.91 11.59 -3.51
CA ASN A 286 18.12 11.32 -4.31
C ASN A 286 18.20 12.13 -5.60
N CYS A 287 17.08 12.64 -6.13
CA CYS A 287 17.08 13.25 -7.44
C CYS A 287 15.91 14.22 -7.65
N GLY A 288 16.04 15.45 -7.20
CA GLY A 288 15.26 16.51 -7.78
C GLY A 288 14.01 16.97 -7.06
N GLN A 289 13.40 17.94 -7.73
CA GLN A 289 12.26 18.71 -7.25
C GLN A 289 11.27 18.94 -8.39
N PHE A 290 10.00 18.75 -8.11
CA PHE A 290 8.89 19.05 -9.02
C PHE A 290 8.15 20.27 -8.52
N SER A 291 7.92 21.25 -9.43
CA SER A 291 7.34 22.54 -9.09
C SER A 291 6.34 22.99 -10.15
N VAL A 292 5.43 23.88 -9.78
CA VAL A 292 4.58 24.62 -10.70
C VAL A 292 4.93 26.10 -10.68
N ASN A 293 5.07 26.66 -11.86
CA ASN A 293 5.30 28.09 -12.08
C ASN A 293 4.12 28.70 -12.83
N VAL A 294 3.55 29.76 -12.28
CA VAL A 294 2.53 30.57 -12.95
C VAL A 294 3.18 31.91 -13.28
N SER A 295 3.21 32.27 -14.59
CA SER A 295 3.68 33.58 -15.06
C SER A 295 2.52 34.43 -15.49
N ASN A 296 2.46 35.67 -15.00
CA ASN A 296 1.48 36.66 -15.42
C ASN A 296 1.62 36.96 -16.92
N PRO A 297 0.63 37.61 -17.54
CA PRO A 297 0.69 38.02 -18.96
C PRO A 297 1.96 38.81 -19.30
N ALA A 298 2.53 38.56 -20.48
CA ALA A 298 3.73 39.20 -21.01
C ALA A 298 5.00 39.13 -20.14
N ILE A 299 5.04 38.26 -19.13
CA ILE A 299 6.18 38.15 -18.22
C ILE A 299 7.22 37.14 -18.75
N THR A 300 8.50 37.55 -18.63
CA THR A 300 9.67 36.69 -18.81
C THR A 300 10.20 36.27 -17.44
N LYS A 301 10.46 34.96 -17.26
CA LYS A 301 11.14 34.39 -16.09
C LYS A 301 12.37 33.60 -16.53
N GLY A 302 13.28 33.29 -15.57
CA GLY A 302 14.57 32.67 -15.87
C GLY A 302 15.67 33.74 -15.97
N GLN A 303 16.39 33.82 -17.11
CA GLN A 303 17.55 34.66 -17.31
C GLN A 303 18.72 34.21 -16.43
N HIS A 304 18.99 32.91 -16.47
CA HIS A 304 20.09 32.32 -15.72
C HIS A 304 20.55 31.00 -16.38
N TRP A 305 21.69 30.53 -15.97
CA TRP A 305 22.26 29.26 -16.39
C TRP A 305 22.78 28.44 -15.21
N HIS A 306 23.08 27.15 -15.46
CA HIS A 306 23.54 26.17 -14.49
C HIS A 306 24.78 25.43 -14.99
N ASN A 307 25.62 24.93 -14.05
CA ASN A 307 26.75 24.06 -14.39
C ASN A 307 26.34 22.58 -14.54
N THR A 308 25.77 22.01 -13.49
CA THR A 308 25.37 20.58 -13.43
C THR A 308 23.90 20.39 -13.21
N LYS A 309 23.24 21.37 -12.63
CA LYS A 309 21.78 21.39 -12.51
C LYS A 309 21.17 21.50 -13.91
N TRP A 310 20.25 20.61 -14.21
CA TRP A 310 19.45 20.66 -15.40
C TRP A 310 17.98 20.59 -15.05
N GLU A 311 17.18 21.21 -15.89
CA GLU A 311 15.73 21.29 -15.69
C GLU A 311 15.03 20.87 -16.96
N PHE A 312 13.76 20.53 -16.88
CA PHE A 312 12.88 20.58 -18.04
C PHE A 312 11.56 21.24 -17.70
N PHE A 313 11.01 21.97 -18.67
CA PHE A 313 9.77 22.69 -18.55
C PHE A 313 8.70 22.08 -19.43
N ILE A 314 7.49 21.97 -18.90
CA ILE A 314 6.31 21.50 -19.63
C ILE A 314 5.22 22.53 -19.47
N VAL A 315 4.87 23.23 -20.55
CA VAL A 315 3.72 24.16 -20.52
C VAL A 315 2.44 23.34 -20.56
N VAL A 316 1.56 23.55 -19.56
CA VAL A 316 0.28 22.82 -19.42
C VAL A 316 -0.95 23.74 -19.63
N SER A 317 -0.76 25.06 -19.59
CA SER A 317 -1.77 26.06 -19.96
C SER A 317 -1.11 27.33 -20.50
N GLY A 318 -1.68 27.92 -21.53
CA GLY A 318 -1.14 29.11 -22.21
C GLY A 318 -0.17 28.75 -23.34
N THR A 319 0.51 29.76 -23.88
CA THR A 319 1.50 29.67 -24.95
C THR A 319 2.77 30.41 -24.55
N ALA A 320 3.92 29.78 -24.74
CA ALA A 320 5.21 30.33 -24.33
C ALA A 320 6.27 30.23 -25.44
N LEU A 321 7.27 31.09 -25.34
CA LEU A 321 8.55 30.96 -26.01
C LEU A 321 9.61 30.66 -24.97
N ILE A 322 10.30 29.53 -25.11
CA ILE A 322 11.50 29.19 -24.35
C ILE A 322 12.70 29.50 -25.20
N GLN A 323 13.65 30.25 -24.66
CA GLN A 323 14.89 30.61 -25.33
C GLN A 323 16.07 30.07 -24.54
N GLN A 324 17.10 29.58 -25.25
CA GLN A 324 18.35 29.11 -24.67
C GLN A 324 19.53 29.57 -25.51
N ARG A 325 20.60 30.08 -24.88
CA ARG A 325 21.83 30.51 -25.51
C ARG A 325 23.05 29.91 -24.78
N GLU A 326 23.92 29.24 -25.52
CA GLU A 326 25.18 28.74 -24.96
C GLU A 326 26.06 29.94 -24.46
N ILE A 327 26.59 29.80 -23.23
CA ILE A 327 27.43 30.82 -22.63
C ILE A 327 28.66 31.11 -23.52
N GLY A 328 28.90 32.39 -23.78
CA GLY A 328 30.00 32.85 -24.64
C GLY A 328 29.68 32.81 -26.15
N THR A 329 28.43 32.56 -26.54
CA THR A 329 27.99 32.61 -27.97
C THR A 329 26.78 33.53 -28.12
N ASP A 330 26.46 33.91 -29.37
CA ASP A 330 25.30 34.74 -29.71
C ASP A 330 24.12 33.94 -30.29
N LYS A 331 24.28 32.61 -30.47
CA LYS A 331 23.24 31.78 -31.07
C LYS A 331 22.17 31.42 -30.07
N VAL A 332 20.94 31.86 -30.30
CA VAL A 332 19.75 31.55 -29.50
C VAL A 332 19.00 30.37 -30.14
N LEU A 333 18.66 29.38 -29.32
CA LEU A 333 17.71 28.32 -29.64
C LEU A 333 16.32 28.74 -29.14
N GLU A 334 15.29 28.57 -29.96
CA GLU A 334 13.93 28.97 -29.62
C GLU A 334 12.95 27.80 -29.74
N PHE A 335 12.12 27.62 -28.71
CA PHE A 335 11.10 26.58 -28.64
C PHE A 335 9.75 27.24 -28.33
N ARG A 336 8.84 27.22 -29.32
CA ARG A 336 7.48 27.68 -29.12
C ARG A 336 6.62 26.51 -28.65
N VAL A 337 6.07 26.62 -27.44
CA VAL A 337 5.36 25.55 -26.72
C VAL A 337 3.98 26.01 -26.25
N SER A 338 3.05 25.08 -26.08
CA SER A 338 1.71 25.41 -25.58
C SER A 338 1.07 24.26 -24.79
N GLY A 339 0.13 24.60 -23.91
CA GLY A 339 -0.65 23.61 -23.17
C GLY A 339 -1.59 22.76 -24.04
N ASN A 340 -1.90 23.18 -25.27
CA ASN A 340 -2.71 22.41 -26.22
C ASN A 340 -1.95 21.19 -26.80
N LYS A 341 -0.63 21.26 -26.82
CA LYS A 341 0.29 20.18 -27.23
C LYS A 341 1.49 20.20 -26.30
N PRO A 342 1.40 19.58 -25.11
CA PRO A 342 2.49 19.60 -24.14
C PRO A 342 3.76 18.93 -24.71
N GLU A 343 4.87 19.62 -24.57
CA GLU A 343 6.21 19.16 -24.94
C GLU A 343 7.16 19.46 -23.77
N ALA A 344 8.06 18.52 -23.46
CA ALA A 344 9.10 18.73 -22.47
C ALA A 344 10.34 19.33 -23.16
N VAL A 345 10.76 20.51 -22.72
CA VAL A 345 11.97 21.18 -23.19
C VAL A 345 13.03 21.13 -22.11
N HIS A 346 14.18 20.51 -22.40
CA HIS A 346 15.32 20.49 -21.49
C HIS A 346 16.03 21.85 -21.45
N MET A 347 16.28 22.37 -20.25
CA MET A 347 17.20 23.46 -20.02
C MET A 347 18.59 22.87 -19.89
N LEU A 348 19.47 23.21 -20.82
CA LEU A 348 20.77 22.60 -20.96
C LEU A 348 21.80 23.21 -20.00
N PRO A 349 22.63 22.42 -19.31
CA PRO A 349 23.77 22.94 -18.56
C PRO A 349 24.70 23.76 -19.46
N GLY A 350 25.17 24.90 -18.94
CA GLY A 350 26.01 25.83 -19.72
C GLY A 350 25.26 26.71 -20.72
N PHE A 351 23.91 26.68 -20.72
CA PHE A 351 23.04 27.56 -21.50
C PHE A 351 22.24 28.47 -20.60
N THR A 352 22.33 29.78 -20.80
CA THR A 352 21.37 30.70 -20.21
C THR A 352 20.01 30.47 -20.84
N HIS A 353 18.94 30.50 -20.06
CA HIS A 353 17.60 30.24 -20.54
C HIS A 353 16.55 31.14 -19.91
N ASN A 354 15.45 31.29 -20.63
CA ASN A 354 14.25 31.96 -20.13
C ASN A 354 12.98 31.30 -20.65
N ILE A 355 11.84 31.67 -20.07
CA ILE A 355 10.51 31.35 -20.55
C ILE A 355 9.67 32.65 -20.59
N ILE A 356 9.05 32.91 -21.71
CA ILE A 356 8.27 34.13 -22.00
C ILE A 356 6.81 33.70 -22.15
N ASN A 357 5.92 34.30 -21.35
CA ASN A 357 4.48 34.21 -21.59
C ASN A 357 4.10 35.07 -22.79
N LEU A 358 3.63 34.43 -23.86
CA LEU A 358 3.26 35.14 -25.12
C LEU A 358 1.86 35.72 -25.10
N SER A 359 1.05 35.46 -24.08
CA SER A 359 -0.27 36.06 -23.89
C SER A 359 -0.15 37.38 -23.15
N GLU A 360 -0.92 38.38 -23.59
CA GLU A 360 -1.05 39.67 -22.91
C GLU A 360 -2.20 39.71 -21.89
N THR A 361 -3.01 38.64 -21.84
CA THR A 361 -4.24 38.60 -21.02
C THR A 361 -4.34 37.36 -20.14
N GLU A 362 -3.68 36.27 -20.49
CA GLU A 362 -3.80 35.00 -19.80
C GLU A 362 -2.50 34.57 -19.09
N ASN A 363 -2.64 33.91 -17.99
CA ASN A 363 -1.51 33.32 -17.27
C ASN A 363 -0.94 32.11 -18.02
N LEU A 364 0.38 31.97 -17.95
CA LEU A 364 1.10 30.79 -18.39
C LEU A 364 1.30 29.84 -17.20
N VAL A 365 0.96 28.56 -17.34
CA VAL A 365 1.24 27.53 -16.32
C VAL A 365 2.25 26.52 -16.84
N THR A 366 3.36 26.42 -16.13
CA THR A 366 4.49 25.55 -16.47
C THR A 366 4.77 24.59 -15.32
N LEU A 367 4.83 23.29 -15.61
CA LEU A 367 5.41 22.31 -14.71
C LEU A 367 6.93 22.27 -14.93
N MET A 368 7.68 22.18 -13.85
CA MET A 368 9.13 22.22 -13.85
C MET A 368 9.69 21.08 -13.04
N TRP A 369 10.63 20.34 -13.63
CA TRP A 369 11.48 19.38 -12.92
C TRP A 369 12.90 19.92 -12.90
N ALA A 370 13.54 19.83 -11.71
CA ALA A 370 14.97 20.04 -11.55
C ALA A 370 15.60 18.75 -11.00
N ASN A 371 16.77 18.36 -11.49
CA ASN A 371 17.46 17.13 -11.07
C ASN A 371 18.00 17.17 -9.64
N GLU A 372 17.93 18.31 -8.97
CA GLU A 372 18.31 18.51 -7.58
C GLU A 372 17.35 19.45 -6.86
N GLN A 373 17.29 19.35 -5.55
CA GLN A 373 16.53 20.30 -4.72
C GLN A 373 17.24 21.66 -4.72
N PHE A 374 16.45 22.75 -4.63
CA PHE A 374 17.05 24.07 -4.47
C PHE A 374 17.74 24.20 -3.11
N ASP A 375 19.03 24.52 -3.16
CA ASP A 375 19.85 24.82 -1.99
C ASP A 375 20.29 26.30 -2.06
N PRO A 376 19.80 27.17 -1.16
CA PRO A 376 20.17 28.59 -1.17
C PRO A 376 21.65 28.85 -0.86
N GLU A 377 22.36 27.90 -0.24
CA GLU A 377 23.80 28.02 0.05
C GLU A 377 24.66 27.61 -1.13
N ASN A 378 24.13 26.70 -2.00
CA ASN A 378 24.81 26.22 -3.22
C ASN A 378 23.81 26.18 -4.40
N PRO A 379 23.32 27.31 -4.88
CA PRO A 379 22.17 27.34 -5.79
C PRO A 379 22.45 26.85 -7.22
N ASP A 380 23.73 26.67 -7.62
CA ASP A 380 24.14 26.41 -9.01
C ASP A 380 23.29 27.16 -10.04
N THR A 381 23.10 28.46 -9.79
CA THR A 381 22.24 29.32 -10.62
C THR A 381 22.90 30.67 -10.76
N PHE A 382 23.22 31.06 -12.01
CA PHE A 382 23.97 32.25 -12.35
C PHE A 382 23.18 33.12 -13.29
N PHE A 383 22.91 34.38 -12.86
CA PHE A 383 22.16 35.31 -13.69
C PHE A 383 22.90 35.69 -14.96
N GLU A 384 22.26 35.50 -16.09
CA GLU A 384 22.70 36.01 -17.42
C GLU A 384 21.49 36.07 -18.35
N VAL A 385 21.37 37.17 -19.09
CA VAL A 385 20.29 37.35 -20.08
C VAL A 385 20.56 36.48 -21.30
N VAL A 386 19.49 35.93 -21.88
CA VAL A 386 19.56 35.17 -23.16
C VAL A 386 19.84 36.11 -24.29
#